data_b9a9b5e439423214cfc98b0f199e66e8
#
_entry.id   b9a9b5e439423214cfc98b0f199e66e8
#
_cell.length_a   1.000
_cell.length_b   1.000
_cell.length_c   1.000
_cell.angle_alpha   90.00
_cell.angle_beta   90.00
_cell.angle_gamma   90.00
#
_symmetry.space_group_name_H-M   'P 1'
#
loop_
_entity.id
_entity.type
_entity.pdbx_description
1 polymer ?
#
loop_
_entity_poly.entity_id
_entity_poly.type
_entity_poly.pdbx_seq_one_letter_code
_entity_poly.pdbx_strand_id
1 'polypeptide(L)'
;MDTKERQTLLFRVYNACFGVLKNSYHWLGQYWDRILTAILALFILTGGIWYLLRFTEPQERMLRQKLVLTAEQHLVRNEADGSHQHIVDQYNRYSPSPRGYTLTYEDNWCAAFGSAVALEAGFSEWIPVECSCEQQILLFDKTGDWEENDCYLPKPGDYIFYVWDEWRDGDCTAWANHVGIVVDTFGPVIKVIEGNKDDTVGYRYIFLNDITIRGFGLPDYSKIAACS
;
A
#
# COMPACT_ATOMS: atom_id res chain seq x y z
N MET A 1 56.88 -36.32 -40.10
CA MET A 1 56.78 -35.61 -38.78
C MET A 1 56.83 -36.65 -37.69
N ASP A 2 57.89 -36.60 -36.91
CA ASP A 2 58.11 -37.54 -35.84
C ASP A 2 57.05 -37.43 -34.75
N THR A 3 56.75 -38.53 -34.06
CA THR A 3 55.75 -38.63 -32.99
C THR A 3 55.99 -37.56 -31.88
N LYS A 4 57.23 -37.25 -31.66
CA LYS A 4 57.66 -36.22 -30.69
C LYS A 4 57.34 -34.79 -31.13
N GLU A 5 57.49 -34.51 -32.42
CA GLU A 5 57.11 -33.21 -33.00
C GLU A 5 55.59 -33.00 -32.99
N ARG A 6 54.84 -34.05 -33.23
CA ARG A 6 53.37 -34.03 -33.18
C ARG A 6 52.84 -33.75 -31.76
N GLN A 7 53.44 -34.38 -30.76
CA GLN A 7 53.09 -34.16 -29.39
C GLN A 7 53.41 -32.72 -28.91
N THR A 8 54.58 -32.22 -29.34
CA THR A 8 54.98 -30.84 -29.01
C THR A 8 54.06 -29.79 -29.69
N LEU A 9 53.64 -30.04 -30.93
CA LEU A 9 52.72 -29.16 -31.64
C LEU A 9 51.33 -29.17 -30.99
N LEU A 10 50.78 -30.34 -30.62
CA LEU A 10 49.50 -30.48 -29.93
C LEU A 10 49.50 -29.77 -28.59
N PHE A 11 50.60 -29.90 -27.82
CA PHE A 11 50.76 -29.22 -26.53
C PHE A 11 50.83 -27.70 -26.68
N ARG A 12 51.48 -27.17 -27.71
CA ARG A 12 51.53 -25.74 -28.02
C ARG A 12 50.14 -25.20 -28.44
N VAL A 13 49.43 -25.94 -29.26
CA VAL A 13 48.07 -25.57 -29.69
C VAL A 13 47.09 -25.58 -28.51
N TYR A 14 47.18 -26.64 -27.69
CA TYR A 14 46.38 -26.72 -26.47
C TYR A 14 46.60 -25.53 -25.54
N ASN A 15 47.85 -25.19 -25.24
CA ASN A 15 48.19 -24.07 -24.35
C ASN A 15 47.77 -22.70 -24.95
N ALA A 16 47.88 -22.53 -26.27
CA ALA A 16 47.44 -21.33 -26.95
C ALA A 16 45.90 -21.18 -26.88
N CYS A 17 45.14 -22.25 -27.15
CA CYS A 17 43.69 -22.26 -27.02
C CYS A 17 43.24 -22.02 -25.58
N PHE A 18 43.91 -22.66 -24.60
CA PHE A 18 43.61 -22.48 -23.18
C PHE A 18 43.89 -21.06 -22.69
N GLY A 19 44.97 -20.45 -23.19
CA GLY A 19 45.29 -19.04 -22.89
C GLY A 19 44.27 -18.07 -23.46
N VAL A 20 43.78 -18.30 -24.68
CA VAL A 20 42.73 -17.49 -25.31
C VAL A 20 41.42 -17.63 -24.54
N LEU A 21 41.02 -18.85 -24.18
CA LEU A 21 39.81 -19.09 -23.38
C LEU A 21 39.88 -18.43 -22.01
N LYS A 22 41.01 -18.58 -21.31
CA LYS A 22 41.21 -17.97 -19.97
C LYS A 22 41.14 -16.43 -20.03
N ASN A 23 41.74 -15.82 -21.04
CA ASN A 23 41.68 -14.38 -21.24
C ASN A 23 40.26 -13.91 -21.61
N SER A 24 39.56 -14.69 -22.43
CA SER A 24 38.14 -14.40 -22.78
C SER A 24 37.21 -14.49 -21.58
N TYR A 25 37.41 -15.49 -20.69
CA TYR A 25 36.64 -15.59 -19.45
C TYR A 25 36.94 -14.44 -18.49
N HIS A 26 38.17 -14.00 -18.38
CA HIS A 26 38.54 -12.87 -17.51
C HIS A 26 37.95 -11.54 -18.04
N TRP A 27 38.02 -11.36 -19.37
CA TRP A 27 37.41 -10.19 -20.03
C TRP A 27 35.88 -10.16 -19.93
N LEU A 28 35.25 -11.32 -20.12
CA LEU A 28 33.79 -11.46 -19.94
C LEU A 28 33.39 -11.18 -18.48
N GLY A 29 34.16 -11.65 -17.49
CA GLY A 29 33.86 -11.35 -16.07
C GLY A 29 33.84 -9.85 -15.75
N GLN A 30 34.87 -9.11 -16.22
CA GLN A 30 34.91 -7.65 -16.03
C GLN A 30 33.78 -6.91 -16.75
N TYR A 31 33.30 -7.43 -17.89
CA TYR A 31 32.17 -6.85 -18.63
C TYR A 31 30.86 -7.12 -17.92
N TRP A 32 30.69 -8.34 -17.40
CA TRP A 32 29.49 -8.71 -16.65
C TRP A 32 29.36 -7.91 -15.35
N ASP A 33 30.42 -7.68 -14.61
CA ASP A 33 30.39 -6.86 -13.39
C ASP A 33 29.96 -5.42 -13.69
N ARG A 34 30.45 -4.83 -14.78
CA ARG A 34 30.06 -3.49 -15.22
C ARG A 34 28.61 -3.43 -15.66
N ILE A 35 28.15 -4.44 -16.43
CA ILE A 35 26.75 -4.54 -16.87
C ILE A 35 25.83 -4.70 -15.67
N LEU A 36 26.13 -5.60 -14.75
CA LEU A 36 25.33 -5.80 -13.53
C LEU A 36 25.30 -4.54 -12.66
N THR A 37 26.42 -3.85 -12.52
CA THR A 37 26.46 -2.58 -11.79
C THR A 37 25.63 -1.51 -12.47
N ALA A 38 25.67 -1.41 -13.80
CA ALA A 38 24.86 -0.47 -14.56
C ALA A 38 23.35 -0.78 -14.47
N ILE A 39 22.99 -2.07 -14.54
CA ILE A 39 21.61 -2.53 -14.37
C ILE A 39 21.09 -2.20 -12.97
N LEU A 40 21.90 -2.49 -11.93
CA LEU A 40 21.54 -2.17 -10.55
C LEU A 40 21.38 -0.67 -10.33
N ALA A 41 22.31 0.13 -10.85
CA ALA A 41 22.23 1.59 -10.80
C ALA A 41 20.99 2.12 -11.52
N LEU A 42 20.67 1.56 -12.69
CA LEU A 42 19.44 1.92 -13.44
C LEU A 42 18.20 1.53 -12.66
N PHE A 43 18.18 0.37 -12.01
CA PHE A 43 17.07 -0.09 -11.19
C PHE A 43 16.85 0.81 -9.96
N ILE A 44 17.93 1.24 -9.30
CA ILE A 44 17.87 2.20 -8.17
C ILE A 44 17.40 3.58 -8.64
N LEU A 45 17.90 4.06 -9.78
CA LEU A 45 17.50 5.35 -10.35
C LEU A 45 16.03 5.36 -10.79
N THR A 46 15.59 4.33 -11.53
CA THR A 46 14.20 4.23 -12.00
C THR A 46 13.24 4.01 -10.84
N GLY A 47 13.60 3.19 -9.85
CA GLY A 47 12.82 3.02 -8.62
C GLY A 47 12.72 4.29 -7.80
N GLY A 48 13.82 5.04 -7.69
CA GLY A 48 13.83 6.34 -7.01
C GLY A 48 12.99 7.39 -7.73
N ILE A 49 13.11 7.49 -9.06
CA ILE A 49 12.29 8.40 -9.87
C ILE A 49 10.81 8.01 -9.78
N TRP A 50 10.49 6.72 -9.89
CA TRP A 50 9.13 6.22 -9.74
C TRP A 50 8.54 6.53 -8.36
N TYR A 51 9.32 6.36 -7.29
CA TYR A 51 8.92 6.74 -5.92
C TYR A 51 8.64 8.25 -5.82
N LEU A 52 9.49 9.10 -6.42
CA LEU A 52 9.28 10.56 -6.43
C LEU A 52 8.06 10.98 -7.26
N LEU A 53 7.84 10.36 -8.43
CA LEU A 53 6.70 10.65 -9.30
C LEU A 53 5.37 10.15 -8.75
N ARG A 54 5.38 9.20 -7.84
CA ARG A 54 4.19 8.69 -7.15
C ARG A 54 3.51 9.77 -6.29
N PHE A 55 4.26 10.77 -5.87
CA PHE A 55 3.79 11.89 -5.07
C PHE A 55 4.00 13.18 -5.86
N THR A 56 3.12 13.41 -6.85
CA THR A 56 3.27 14.46 -7.84
C THR A 56 3.23 15.88 -7.27
N GLU A 57 2.51 16.08 -6.12
CA GLU A 57 2.38 17.40 -5.51
C GLU A 57 2.84 17.37 -4.04
N PRO A 58 3.75 18.27 -3.63
CA PRO A 58 4.18 18.37 -2.23
C PRO A 58 3.01 18.59 -1.26
N GLN A 59 2.00 19.36 -1.68
CA GLN A 59 0.82 19.66 -0.89
C GLN A 59 -0.08 18.42 -0.72
N GLU A 60 -0.34 17.66 -1.78
CA GLU A 60 -1.06 16.38 -1.70
C GLU A 60 -0.39 15.43 -0.71
N ARG A 61 0.92 15.29 -0.78
CA ARG A 61 1.69 14.44 0.13
C ARG A 61 1.53 14.87 1.59
N MET A 62 1.57 16.17 1.86
CA MET A 62 1.37 16.69 3.23
C MET A 62 -0.03 16.41 3.75
N LEU A 63 -1.07 16.52 2.91
CA LEU A 63 -2.45 16.23 3.28
C LEU A 63 -2.66 14.73 3.55
N ARG A 64 -2.13 13.85 2.70
CA ARG A 64 -2.11 12.41 2.91
C ARG A 64 -1.42 12.04 4.23
N GLN A 65 -0.26 12.63 4.48
CA GLN A 65 0.46 12.43 5.73
C GLN A 65 -0.31 12.96 6.94
N LYS A 66 -1.00 14.10 6.80
CA LYS A 66 -1.88 14.63 7.87
C LYS A 66 -2.95 13.61 8.24
N LEU A 67 -3.64 13.00 7.27
CA LEU A 67 -4.66 11.97 7.55
C LEU A 67 -4.04 10.77 8.29
N VAL A 68 -2.92 10.26 7.80
CA VAL A 68 -2.22 9.12 8.42
C VAL A 68 -1.78 9.45 9.85
N LEU A 69 -1.15 10.61 10.08
CA LEU A 69 -0.73 11.03 11.42
C LEU A 69 -1.93 11.21 12.37
N THR A 70 -3.07 11.72 11.86
CA THR A 70 -4.30 11.80 12.65
C THR A 70 -4.78 10.41 13.06
N ALA A 71 -4.77 9.44 12.13
CA ALA A 71 -5.12 8.05 12.45
C ALA A 71 -4.18 7.44 13.50
N GLU A 72 -2.87 7.69 13.38
CA GLU A 72 -1.85 7.17 14.30
C GLU A 72 -1.96 7.75 15.73
N GLN A 73 -2.60 8.90 15.94
CA GLN A 73 -2.89 9.44 17.28
C GLN A 73 -3.87 8.58 18.08
N HIS A 74 -4.62 7.71 17.40
CA HIS A 74 -5.54 6.78 18.03
C HIS A 74 -4.94 5.41 18.34
N LEU A 75 -3.68 5.15 17.97
CA LEU A 75 -3.04 3.86 18.23
C LEU A 75 -3.23 3.43 19.70
N VAL A 76 -3.43 2.12 19.87
CA VAL A 76 -3.69 1.43 21.14
C VAL A 76 -5.00 1.79 21.86
N ARG A 77 -5.86 2.66 21.30
CA ARG A 77 -7.23 2.80 21.83
C ARG A 77 -7.96 1.49 21.67
N ASN A 78 -8.68 1.06 22.69
CA ASN A 78 -9.29 -0.26 22.72
C ASN A 78 -10.60 -0.28 23.53
N GLU A 79 -11.35 -1.37 23.37
CA GLU A 79 -12.61 -1.58 24.10
C GLU A 79 -12.38 -1.91 25.57
N ALA A 80 -11.32 -2.64 25.91
CA ALA A 80 -11.07 -3.14 27.25
C ALA A 80 -10.89 -2.02 28.30
N ASP A 81 -10.33 -0.87 27.89
CA ASP A 81 -10.19 0.32 28.75
C ASP A 81 -11.21 1.43 28.43
N GLY A 82 -12.08 1.20 27.43
CA GLY A 82 -13.09 2.14 26.99
C GLY A 82 -12.55 3.33 26.19
N SER A 83 -11.26 3.36 25.84
CA SER A 83 -10.66 4.49 25.11
C SER A 83 -11.14 4.60 23.66
N HIS A 84 -11.70 3.52 23.07
CA HIS A 84 -12.36 3.53 21.76
C HIS A 84 -13.60 4.45 21.71
N GLN A 85 -14.26 4.70 22.87
CA GLN A 85 -15.47 5.53 22.98
C GLN A 85 -15.25 6.94 22.41
N HIS A 86 -14.01 7.45 22.51
CA HIS A 86 -13.65 8.73 21.89
C HIS A 86 -13.91 8.73 20.37
N ILE A 87 -13.62 7.64 19.68
CA ILE A 87 -13.80 7.48 18.22
C ILE A 87 -15.29 7.46 17.90
N VAL A 88 -16.07 6.67 18.64
CA VAL A 88 -17.53 6.59 18.51
C VAL A 88 -18.18 7.95 18.77
N ASP A 89 -17.75 8.65 19.81
CA ASP A 89 -18.25 9.99 20.15
C ASP A 89 -17.93 11.03 19.07
N GLN A 90 -16.75 10.97 18.47
CA GLN A 90 -16.40 11.88 17.36
C GLN A 90 -17.29 11.66 16.16
N TYR A 91 -17.56 10.40 15.78
CA TYR A 91 -18.50 10.08 14.73
C TYR A 91 -19.92 10.58 15.08
N ASN A 92 -20.41 10.29 16.27
CA ASN A 92 -21.78 10.65 16.71
C ASN A 92 -22.01 12.16 16.82
N ARG A 93 -20.97 12.97 17.00
CA ARG A 93 -21.08 14.44 16.99
C ARG A 93 -21.27 15.03 15.60
N TYR A 94 -21.04 14.26 14.56
CA TYR A 94 -21.20 14.74 13.19
C TYR A 94 -22.69 14.96 12.88
N SER A 95 -23.04 16.13 12.34
CA SER A 95 -24.43 16.51 12.07
C SER A 95 -24.58 17.07 10.66
N PRO A 96 -25.60 16.64 9.90
CA PRO A 96 -26.58 15.62 10.28
C PRO A 96 -25.95 14.22 10.36
N SER A 97 -26.42 13.40 11.31
CA SER A 97 -25.98 12.02 11.43
C SER A 97 -26.27 11.24 10.14
N PRO A 98 -25.29 10.55 9.56
CA PRO A 98 -25.52 9.72 8.38
C PRO A 98 -26.64 8.71 8.64
N ARG A 99 -27.61 8.67 7.73
CA ARG A 99 -28.80 7.80 7.82
C ARG A 99 -29.60 7.89 9.15
N GLY A 100 -29.33 8.91 9.99
CA GLY A 100 -29.99 9.06 11.28
C GLY A 100 -29.62 7.98 12.32
N TYR A 101 -28.54 7.23 12.12
CA TYR A 101 -28.06 6.20 13.03
C TYR A 101 -26.99 6.76 13.98
N THR A 102 -27.16 6.47 15.27
CA THR A 102 -26.18 6.78 16.31
C THR A 102 -25.56 5.49 16.79
N LEU A 103 -24.23 5.39 16.72
CA LEU A 103 -23.49 4.23 17.20
C LEU A 103 -23.54 4.11 18.72
N THR A 104 -23.67 2.89 19.20
CA THR A 104 -23.38 2.52 20.58
C THR A 104 -21.90 2.12 20.70
N TYR A 105 -21.41 1.96 21.93
CA TYR A 105 -20.02 1.55 22.16
C TYR A 105 -19.79 0.03 21.92
N GLU A 106 -20.86 -0.73 21.75
CA GLU A 106 -20.85 -2.16 21.44
C GLU A 106 -20.96 -2.46 19.94
N ASP A 107 -21.21 -1.43 19.12
CA ASP A 107 -21.25 -1.57 17.67
C ASP A 107 -19.85 -1.70 17.07
N ASN A 108 -19.77 -2.34 15.88
CA ASN A 108 -18.53 -2.34 15.11
C ASN A 108 -18.15 -0.92 14.69
N TRP A 109 -16.97 -0.46 15.05
CA TRP A 109 -16.53 0.92 14.86
C TRP A 109 -15.38 1.10 13.86
N CYS A 110 -15.08 0.09 13.00
CA CYS A 110 -14.03 0.22 11.99
C CYS A 110 -14.29 1.36 11.00
N ALA A 111 -15.51 1.48 10.45
CA ALA A 111 -15.87 2.55 9.55
C ALA A 111 -16.02 3.91 10.28
N ALA A 112 -16.50 3.88 11.52
CA ALA A 112 -16.52 5.07 12.37
C ALA A 112 -15.12 5.59 12.70
N PHE A 113 -14.12 4.71 12.82
CA PHE A 113 -12.72 5.12 12.96
C PHE A 113 -12.25 5.92 11.75
N GLY A 114 -12.44 5.40 10.53
CA GLY A 114 -12.10 6.13 9.30
C GLY A 114 -12.80 7.48 9.22
N SER A 115 -14.07 7.53 9.63
CA SER A 115 -14.88 8.75 9.67
C SER A 115 -14.38 9.76 10.72
N ALA A 116 -14.07 9.31 11.92
CA ALA A 116 -13.53 10.15 13.00
C ALA A 116 -12.18 10.76 12.59
N VAL A 117 -11.31 9.98 11.97
CA VAL A 117 -10.03 10.46 11.42
C VAL A 117 -10.24 11.52 10.34
N ALA A 118 -11.19 11.32 9.43
CA ALA A 118 -11.54 12.33 8.41
C ALA A 118 -12.06 13.64 9.03
N LEU A 119 -12.90 13.54 10.05
CA LEU A 119 -13.44 14.70 10.81
C LEU A 119 -12.32 15.46 11.52
N GLU A 120 -11.45 14.78 12.24
CA GLU A 120 -10.35 15.38 12.99
C GLU A 120 -9.27 15.99 12.07
N ALA A 121 -9.03 15.36 10.92
CA ALA A 121 -8.15 15.93 9.90
C ALA A 121 -8.76 17.13 9.17
N GLY A 122 -10.08 17.38 9.32
CA GLY A 122 -10.80 18.43 8.60
C GLY A 122 -11.08 18.08 7.13
N PHE A 123 -11.24 16.80 6.82
CA PHE A 123 -11.42 16.31 5.44
C PHE A 123 -12.82 15.71 5.19
N SER A 124 -13.78 15.93 6.09
CA SER A 124 -15.13 15.34 6.03
C SER A 124 -15.99 15.81 4.85
N GLU A 125 -15.59 16.87 4.14
CA GLU A 125 -16.26 17.30 2.90
C GLU A 125 -15.86 16.45 1.69
N TRP A 126 -14.70 15.78 1.77
CA TRP A 126 -14.09 15.00 0.66
C TRP A 126 -13.95 13.52 0.97
N ILE A 127 -14.02 13.15 2.24
CA ILE A 127 -13.96 11.77 2.71
C ILE A 127 -15.31 11.42 3.31
N PRO A 128 -15.98 10.36 2.85
CA PRO A 128 -17.27 9.96 3.36
C PRO A 128 -17.28 9.71 4.87
N VAL A 129 -18.18 10.38 5.58
CA VAL A 129 -18.44 10.13 7.01
C VAL A 129 -19.60 9.16 7.10
N GLU A 130 -19.33 7.92 7.50
CA GLU A 130 -20.29 6.82 7.57
C GLU A 130 -19.79 5.74 8.53
N CYS A 131 -20.68 5.00 9.18
CA CYS A 131 -20.33 3.89 10.08
C CYS A 131 -20.49 2.50 9.45
N SER A 132 -20.91 2.43 8.20
CA SER A 132 -21.01 1.19 7.44
C SER A 132 -19.96 1.19 6.33
N CYS A 133 -19.13 0.15 6.27
CA CYS A 133 -18.11 0.01 5.23
C CYS A 133 -18.72 0.04 3.84
N GLU A 134 -19.81 -0.69 3.61
CA GLU A 134 -20.47 -0.73 2.32
C GLU A 134 -21.05 0.63 1.91
N GLN A 135 -21.61 1.38 2.84
CA GLN A 135 -22.12 2.73 2.54
C GLN A 135 -20.98 3.72 2.26
N GLN A 136 -19.83 3.56 2.91
CA GLN A 136 -18.62 4.34 2.55
C GLN A 136 -18.19 4.04 1.11
N ILE A 137 -18.17 2.77 0.69
CA ILE A 137 -17.86 2.38 -0.70
C ILE A 137 -18.82 3.06 -1.67
N LEU A 138 -20.12 2.96 -1.44
CA LEU A 138 -21.13 3.59 -2.31
C LEU A 138 -20.97 5.11 -2.40
N LEU A 139 -20.49 5.76 -1.35
CA LEU A 139 -20.22 7.19 -1.35
C LEU A 139 -18.94 7.52 -2.13
N PHE A 140 -17.88 6.74 -2.01
CA PHE A 140 -16.69 6.86 -2.83
C PHE A 140 -16.98 6.60 -4.31
N ASP A 141 -17.75 5.57 -4.62
CA ASP A 141 -18.16 5.24 -5.99
C ASP A 141 -18.98 6.38 -6.63
N LYS A 142 -19.90 6.94 -5.88
CA LYS A 142 -20.74 8.07 -6.33
C LYS A 142 -19.93 9.31 -6.74
N THR A 143 -18.77 9.54 -6.13
CA THR A 143 -17.87 10.65 -6.45
C THR A 143 -16.82 10.28 -7.52
N GLY A 144 -16.75 9.01 -7.93
CA GLY A 144 -15.76 8.48 -8.85
C GLY A 144 -14.39 8.23 -8.17
N ASP A 145 -14.38 8.15 -6.86
CA ASP A 145 -13.18 7.96 -6.03
C ASP A 145 -13.08 6.52 -5.50
N TRP A 146 -13.68 5.54 -6.18
CA TRP A 146 -13.62 4.12 -5.87
C TRP A 146 -12.77 3.35 -6.89
N GLU A 147 -11.92 2.44 -6.42
CA GLU A 147 -11.01 1.65 -7.25
C GLU A 147 -11.03 0.17 -6.85
N GLU A 148 -11.38 -0.72 -7.78
CA GLU A 148 -11.42 -2.18 -7.60
C GLU A 148 -10.30 -2.91 -8.37
N ASN A 149 -9.42 -2.18 -9.06
CA ASN A 149 -8.38 -2.81 -9.87
C ASN A 149 -7.32 -3.47 -9.00
N ASP A 150 -7.15 -4.78 -9.11
CA ASP A 150 -6.14 -5.57 -8.38
C ASP A 150 -4.70 -5.11 -8.64
N CYS A 151 -4.45 -4.42 -9.75
CA CYS A 151 -3.15 -3.83 -10.06
C CYS A 151 -2.97 -2.43 -9.45
N TYR A 152 -3.97 -1.89 -8.75
CA TYR A 152 -3.86 -0.60 -8.10
C TYR A 152 -2.80 -0.64 -6.99
N LEU A 153 -1.96 0.36 -6.97
CA LEU A 153 -0.92 0.51 -5.95
C LEU A 153 -1.33 1.59 -4.97
N PRO A 154 -1.83 1.22 -3.79
CA PRO A 154 -2.40 2.17 -2.85
C PRO A 154 -1.32 3.11 -2.29
N LYS A 155 -1.74 4.34 -2.02
CA LYS A 155 -0.92 5.42 -1.47
C LYS A 155 -1.30 5.67 -0.01
N PRO A 156 -0.39 6.23 0.81
CA PRO A 156 -0.75 6.71 2.14
C PRO A 156 -2.00 7.59 2.10
N GLY A 157 -2.94 7.33 3.02
CA GLY A 157 -4.20 8.06 3.11
C GLY A 157 -5.33 7.54 2.22
N ASP A 158 -5.10 6.52 1.39
CA ASP A 158 -6.20 5.79 0.75
C ASP A 158 -6.92 4.92 1.78
N TYR A 159 -8.22 4.70 1.59
CA TYR A 159 -9.00 3.75 2.38
C TYR A 159 -8.92 2.38 1.70
N ILE A 160 -8.76 1.32 2.49
CA ILE A 160 -8.77 -0.05 2.00
C ILE A 160 -9.92 -0.79 2.65
N PHE A 161 -10.72 -1.47 1.84
CA PHE A 161 -11.91 -2.20 2.27
C PHE A 161 -11.69 -3.69 2.10
N TYR A 162 -12.25 -4.47 3.04
CA TYR A 162 -12.07 -5.91 3.10
C TYR A 162 -13.39 -6.64 3.20
N VAL A 163 -13.36 -7.88 2.80
CA VAL A 163 -14.40 -8.85 3.06
C VAL A 163 -13.77 -10.09 3.68
N TRP A 164 -14.04 -10.34 4.97
CA TRP A 164 -13.45 -11.42 5.77
C TRP A 164 -14.28 -12.72 5.80
N ASP A 165 -15.22 -12.92 4.87
CA ASP A 165 -16.04 -14.12 4.88
C ASP A 165 -15.24 -15.37 4.50
N GLU A 166 -15.39 -16.45 5.28
CA GLU A 166 -14.61 -17.70 5.15
C GLU A 166 -14.94 -18.52 3.88
N TRP A 167 -15.99 -18.19 3.12
CA TRP A 167 -16.54 -19.02 2.04
C TRP A 167 -16.37 -18.37 0.65
N ARG A 168 -15.14 -18.03 0.27
CA ARG A 168 -14.91 -17.35 -0.99
C ARG A 168 -14.17 -18.18 -1.99
N ASP A 169 -14.84 -18.40 -3.11
CA ASP A 169 -14.23 -18.81 -4.36
C ASP A 169 -14.14 -17.56 -5.28
N GLY A 170 -12.94 -16.99 -5.41
CA GLY A 170 -12.65 -15.99 -6.44
C GLY A 170 -12.73 -14.52 -6.03
N ASP A 171 -13.15 -13.68 -6.94
CA ASP A 171 -13.21 -12.21 -6.86
C ASP A 171 -14.04 -11.69 -5.68
N CYS A 172 -13.49 -10.72 -4.95
CA CYS A 172 -14.04 -10.16 -3.73
C CYS A 172 -15.07 -9.07 -4.02
N THR A 173 -16.23 -9.43 -4.57
CA THR A 173 -17.32 -8.49 -4.91
C THR A 173 -18.45 -8.41 -3.88
N ALA A 174 -18.35 -9.12 -2.76
CA ALA A 174 -19.35 -9.10 -1.71
C ALA A 174 -19.27 -7.83 -0.84
N TRP A 175 -20.24 -7.64 0.05
CA TRP A 175 -20.32 -6.49 0.93
C TRP A 175 -19.12 -6.42 1.87
N ALA A 176 -18.44 -5.28 1.86
CA ALA A 176 -17.32 -5.04 2.76
C ALA A 176 -17.78 -5.02 4.22
N ASN A 177 -17.04 -5.74 5.05
CA ASN A 177 -17.30 -5.82 6.49
C ASN A 177 -16.19 -5.22 7.35
N HIS A 178 -15.11 -4.72 6.73
CA HIS A 178 -14.03 -4.03 7.42
C HIS A 178 -13.36 -2.97 6.55
N VAL A 179 -12.73 -1.97 7.19
CA VAL A 179 -12.02 -0.88 6.51
C VAL A 179 -10.84 -0.41 7.35
N GLY A 180 -9.78 0.03 6.65
CA GLY A 180 -8.63 0.68 7.25
C GLY A 180 -8.11 1.85 6.40
N ILE A 181 -7.09 2.51 6.88
CA ILE A 181 -6.40 3.61 6.19
C ILE A 181 -4.98 3.15 5.85
N VAL A 182 -4.59 3.26 4.60
CA VAL A 182 -3.23 2.92 4.14
C VAL A 182 -2.23 3.89 4.78
N VAL A 183 -1.25 3.34 5.48
CA VAL A 183 -0.15 4.09 6.10
C VAL A 183 1.03 4.19 5.15
N ASP A 184 1.39 3.08 4.52
CA ASP A 184 2.48 3.02 3.55
C ASP A 184 2.41 1.72 2.72
N THR A 185 3.20 1.64 1.66
CA THR A 185 3.32 0.45 0.81
C THR A 185 4.79 0.16 0.54
N PHE A 186 5.25 -1.03 0.92
CA PHE A 186 6.63 -1.49 0.80
C PHE A 186 6.72 -2.67 -0.18
N GLY A 187 7.00 -2.39 -1.44
CA GLY A 187 6.93 -3.42 -2.48
C GLY A 187 5.54 -4.06 -2.54
N PRO A 188 5.39 -5.37 -2.31
CA PRO A 188 4.10 -6.04 -2.35
C PRO A 188 3.30 -5.95 -1.03
N VAL A 189 3.81 -5.29 0.01
CA VAL A 189 3.18 -5.24 1.33
C VAL A 189 2.59 -3.87 1.58
N ILE A 190 1.32 -3.84 1.97
CA ILE A 190 0.59 -2.64 2.41
C ILE A 190 0.59 -2.63 3.94
N LYS A 191 1.01 -1.52 4.54
CA LYS A 191 0.81 -1.24 5.96
C LYS A 191 -0.46 -0.42 6.13
N VAL A 192 -1.39 -0.90 6.93
CA VAL A 192 -2.71 -0.30 7.17
C VAL A 192 -2.89 -0.03 8.65
N ILE A 193 -3.54 1.07 9.02
CA ILE A 193 -4.05 1.32 10.36
C ILE A 193 -5.57 1.12 10.36
N GLU A 194 -6.07 0.37 11.33
CA GLU A 194 -7.47 -0.04 11.40
C GLU A 194 -8.04 0.23 12.79
N GLY A 195 -9.28 0.66 12.83
CA GLY A 195 -10.09 0.64 14.06
C GLY A 195 -10.83 -0.70 14.18
N ASN A 196 -11.17 -1.07 15.40
CA ASN A 196 -11.86 -2.34 15.72
C ASN A 196 -11.14 -3.58 15.18
N LYS A 197 -9.81 -3.51 15.08
CA LYS A 197 -8.97 -4.65 14.77
C LYS A 197 -8.64 -5.36 16.07
N ASP A 198 -9.24 -6.53 16.30
CA ASP A 198 -9.11 -7.22 17.58
C ASP A 198 -9.47 -6.26 18.77
N ASP A 199 -10.62 -5.56 18.63
CA ASP A 199 -11.17 -4.58 19.58
C ASP A 199 -10.23 -3.39 19.89
N THR A 200 -9.28 -3.09 19.01
CA THR A 200 -8.30 -2.02 19.20
C THR A 200 -8.02 -1.24 17.91
N VAL A 201 -7.35 -0.08 18.04
CA VAL A 201 -6.69 0.57 16.90
C VAL A 201 -5.30 0.00 16.75
N GLY A 202 -5.03 -0.62 15.61
CA GLY A 202 -3.76 -1.30 15.38
C GLY A 202 -3.35 -1.35 13.91
N TYR A 203 -2.11 -1.80 13.69
CA TYR A 203 -1.61 -2.01 12.35
C TYR A 203 -1.91 -3.41 11.84
N ARG A 204 -2.20 -3.47 10.52
CA ARG A 204 -2.20 -4.69 9.71
C ARG A 204 -1.15 -4.57 8.61
N TYR A 205 -0.56 -5.70 8.27
CA TYR A 205 0.28 -5.86 7.08
C TYR A 205 -0.38 -6.89 6.18
N ILE A 206 -0.68 -6.51 4.95
CA ILE A 206 -1.37 -7.34 3.97
C ILE A 206 -0.66 -7.27 2.63
N PHE A 207 -0.69 -8.32 1.84
CA PHE A 207 -0.09 -8.32 0.51
C PHE A 207 -1.02 -7.63 -0.50
N LEU A 208 -0.42 -6.96 -1.50
CA LEU A 208 -1.14 -6.57 -2.71
C LEU A 208 -1.76 -7.82 -3.34
N ASN A 209 -2.94 -7.69 -3.89
CA ASN A 209 -3.72 -8.80 -4.46
C ASN A 209 -4.14 -9.88 -3.44
N ASP A 210 -4.19 -9.57 -2.14
CA ASP A 210 -4.82 -10.46 -1.18
C ASP A 210 -6.31 -10.58 -1.52
N ILE A 211 -6.79 -11.82 -1.56
CA ILE A 211 -8.17 -12.14 -1.98
C ILE A 211 -9.26 -11.53 -1.07
N THR A 212 -8.88 -11.05 0.09
CA THR A 212 -9.81 -10.38 1.03
C THR A 212 -9.98 -8.89 0.74
N ILE A 213 -9.13 -8.30 -0.11
CA ILE A 213 -9.25 -6.89 -0.48
C ILE A 213 -10.45 -6.73 -1.41
N ARG A 214 -11.43 -5.89 -1.00
CA ARG A 214 -12.61 -5.53 -1.78
C ARG A 214 -12.32 -4.39 -2.76
N GLY A 215 -11.43 -3.49 -2.39
CA GLY A 215 -11.05 -2.32 -3.17
C GLY A 215 -10.60 -1.15 -2.29
N PHE A 216 -10.48 0.02 -2.93
CA PHE A 216 -9.90 1.21 -2.33
C PHE A 216 -10.78 2.45 -2.53
N GLY A 217 -10.97 3.22 -1.45
CA GLY A 217 -11.51 4.58 -1.53
C GLY A 217 -10.35 5.57 -1.66
N LEU A 218 -10.43 6.46 -2.64
CA LEU A 218 -9.35 7.35 -3.05
C LEU A 218 -9.70 8.82 -2.79
N PRO A 219 -9.51 9.37 -1.58
CA PRO A 219 -9.84 10.77 -1.30
C PRO A 219 -9.15 11.72 -2.29
N ASP A 220 -9.90 12.65 -2.86
CA ASP A 220 -9.37 13.63 -3.81
C ASP A 220 -8.58 14.73 -3.08
N TYR A 221 -7.33 14.41 -2.76
CA TYR A 221 -6.42 15.35 -2.09
C TYR A 221 -6.08 16.58 -2.95
N SER A 222 -6.28 16.51 -4.26
CA SER A 222 -6.09 17.68 -5.12
C SER A 222 -7.19 18.72 -4.90
N LYS A 223 -8.43 18.28 -4.72
CA LYS A 223 -9.53 19.17 -4.31
C LYS A 223 -9.33 19.72 -2.91
N ILE A 224 -8.91 18.87 -1.95
CA ILE A 224 -8.59 19.32 -0.58
C ILE A 224 -7.52 20.42 -0.63
N ALA A 225 -6.45 20.22 -1.41
CA ALA A 225 -5.38 21.20 -1.58
C ALA A 225 -5.85 22.52 -2.19
N ALA A 226 -6.79 22.47 -3.13
CA ALA A 226 -7.33 23.67 -3.79
C ALA A 226 -8.24 24.51 -2.87
N CYS A 227 -8.78 23.91 -1.79
CA CYS A 227 -9.69 24.57 -0.84
C CYS A 227 -9.02 24.95 0.49
N SER A 228 -7.73 24.58 0.69
CA SER A 228 -6.93 24.86 1.89
C SER A 228 -6.08 26.11 1.71
#